data_a9affb79143e33c70529745207ce8ae5
#
_entry.id   a9affb79143e33c70529745207ce8ae5
#
_cell.length_a   1.000
_cell.length_b   1.000
_cell.length_c   1.000
_cell.angle_alpha   90.00
_cell.angle_beta   90.00
_cell.angle_gamma   90.00
#
_symmetry.space_group_name_H-M   'P 1'
#
loop_
_entity.id
_entity.type
_entity.pdbx_description
1 polymer ?
#
loop_
_entity_poly.entity_id
_entity_poly.type
_entity_poly.pdbx_seq_one_letter_code
_entity_poly.pdbx_strand_id
1 'polypeptide(L)'
;MNSNFQEISHGESSTDASGNFSIKFKAIPDENVSKESLPVFTYEITADVTDINGESRSATSSIKVGYHSLLATISMDDKIDKNENETIIKIDTKNLNGEFVTAKGNIKIYKLEVPKSVQRKRPWSAPDYQDISENTFRTLFPHDPYTEDENNEKNWKKGKLVFSENFDTSTSKKIP
;
A
#
# COMPACT_ATOMS: atom_id res chain seq x y z
N MET A 1 10.62 6.88 -16.64
CA MET A 1 10.08 5.62 -17.21
C MET A 1 8.98 6.03 -18.16
N ASN A 2 9.13 5.80 -19.46
CA ASN A 2 8.03 6.00 -20.41
C ASN A 2 7.03 4.87 -20.17
N SER A 3 5.88 5.19 -19.60
CA SER A 3 4.75 4.27 -19.60
C SER A 3 4.25 4.19 -21.05
N ASN A 4 4.48 3.06 -21.71
CA ASN A 4 3.88 2.81 -23.00
C ASN A 4 2.37 2.61 -22.76
N PHE A 5 1.59 3.63 -23.09
CA PHE A 5 0.14 3.49 -23.16
C PHE A 5 -0.20 2.57 -24.34
N GLN A 6 -1.02 1.57 -24.05
CA GLN A 6 -1.58 0.69 -25.06
C GLN A 6 -3.08 0.94 -25.11
N GLU A 7 -3.59 1.32 -26.28
CA GLU A 7 -5.02 1.41 -26.49
C GLU A 7 -5.64 0.02 -26.44
N ILE A 8 -6.66 -0.15 -25.59
CA ILE A 8 -7.36 -1.43 -25.41
C ILE A 8 -8.76 -1.42 -26.03
N SER A 9 -9.37 -0.25 -26.21
CA SER A 9 -10.70 -0.11 -26.80
C SER A 9 -10.95 1.32 -27.24
N HIS A 10 -11.69 1.49 -28.33
CA HIS A 10 -12.27 2.75 -28.75
C HIS A 10 -13.71 2.53 -29.24
N GLY A 11 -14.48 3.59 -29.33
CA GLY A 11 -15.87 3.53 -29.79
C GLY A 11 -16.53 4.90 -29.75
N GLU A 12 -17.71 4.98 -30.29
CA GLU A 12 -18.54 6.18 -30.31
C GLU A 12 -19.80 5.96 -29.50
N SER A 13 -20.30 7.01 -28.85
CA SER A 13 -21.54 7.00 -28.11
C SER A 13 -22.19 8.37 -28.21
N SER A 14 -23.53 8.40 -28.08
CA SER A 14 -24.27 9.65 -28.01
C SER A 14 -24.73 9.92 -26.59
N THR A 15 -24.78 11.20 -26.23
CA THR A 15 -25.34 11.63 -24.94
C THR A 15 -26.86 11.48 -24.93
N ASP A 16 -27.43 11.20 -23.75
CA ASP A 16 -28.88 11.29 -23.54
C ASP A 16 -29.36 12.76 -23.45
N ALA A 17 -30.66 12.97 -23.25
CA ALA A 17 -31.26 14.30 -23.12
C ALA A 17 -30.74 15.12 -21.92
N SER A 18 -30.07 14.47 -20.97
CA SER A 18 -29.46 15.08 -19.78
C SER A 18 -27.97 15.30 -19.96
N GLY A 19 -27.39 14.95 -21.13
CA GLY A 19 -25.98 15.09 -21.43
C GLY A 19 -25.11 13.95 -20.88
N ASN A 20 -25.69 12.85 -20.40
CA ASN A 20 -24.94 11.71 -19.89
C ASN A 20 -24.67 10.67 -20.99
N PHE A 21 -23.54 10.01 -20.90
CA PHE A 21 -23.23 8.83 -21.70
C PHE A 21 -22.56 7.76 -20.83
N SER A 22 -22.57 6.52 -21.31
CA SER A 22 -22.00 5.38 -20.59
C SER A 22 -21.06 4.60 -21.50
N ILE A 23 -19.85 4.36 -21.03
CA ILE A 23 -18.86 3.54 -21.70
C ILE A 23 -18.69 2.23 -20.94
N LYS A 24 -18.73 1.10 -21.66
CA LYS A 24 -18.42 -0.22 -21.12
C LYS A 24 -17.17 -0.74 -21.80
N PHE A 25 -16.15 -1.07 -21.04
CA PHE A 25 -14.95 -1.69 -21.55
C PHE A 25 -14.52 -2.87 -20.67
N LYS A 26 -13.75 -3.78 -21.26
CA LYS A 26 -13.14 -4.88 -20.52
C LYS A 26 -11.74 -4.47 -20.09
N ALA A 27 -11.51 -4.41 -18.78
CA ALA A 27 -10.19 -4.16 -18.22
C ALA A 27 -9.27 -5.36 -18.53
N ILE A 28 -8.33 -5.18 -19.46
CA ILE A 28 -7.36 -6.21 -19.87
C ILE A 28 -6.09 -5.96 -19.08
N PRO A 29 -5.69 -6.87 -18.16
CA PRO A 29 -4.46 -6.73 -17.39
C PRO A 29 -3.23 -7.01 -18.27
N ASP A 30 -2.07 -6.50 -17.85
CA ASP A 30 -0.78 -6.92 -18.42
C ASP A 30 -0.49 -8.36 -17.97
N GLU A 31 -0.40 -9.28 -18.95
CA GLU A 31 -0.15 -10.70 -18.70
C GLU A 31 1.26 -11.01 -18.17
N ASN A 32 2.21 -10.07 -18.34
CA ASN A 32 3.57 -10.22 -17.83
C ASN A 32 3.67 -9.96 -16.31
N VAL A 33 2.61 -9.44 -15.71
CA VAL A 33 2.57 -9.14 -14.27
C VAL A 33 1.85 -10.24 -13.52
N SER A 34 2.55 -10.87 -12.56
CA SER A 34 1.96 -11.95 -11.75
C SER A 34 0.77 -11.45 -10.94
N LYS A 35 -0.34 -12.19 -10.97
CA LYS A 35 -1.54 -11.93 -10.16
C LYS A 35 -1.27 -12.04 -8.66
N GLU A 36 -0.29 -12.84 -8.26
CA GLU A 36 0.09 -13.04 -6.86
C GLU A 36 0.68 -11.78 -6.21
N SER A 37 1.26 -10.88 -7.01
CA SER A 37 1.73 -9.58 -6.54
C SER A 37 0.60 -8.57 -6.28
N LEU A 38 -0.67 -8.97 -6.52
CA LEU A 38 -1.86 -8.12 -6.39
C LEU A 38 -1.72 -6.77 -7.10
N PRO A 39 -1.33 -6.76 -8.39
CA PRO A 39 -1.10 -5.52 -9.12
C PRO A 39 -2.36 -4.68 -9.27
N VAL A 40 -2.17 -3.37 -9.34
CA VAL A 40 -3.21 -2.39 -9.66
C VAL A 40 -2.87 -1.77 -11.00
N PHE A 41 -3.78 -1.91 -11.97
CA PHE A 41 -3.68 -1.32 -13.30
C PHE A 41 -4.47 -0.02 -13.35
N THR A 42 -3.90 1.01 -13.95
CA THR A 42 -4.58 2.29 -14.18
C THR A 42 -5.00 2.36 -15.64
N TYR A 43 -6.28 2.54 -15.88
CA TYR A 43 -6.85 2.77 -17.21
C TYR A 43 -7.19 4.24 -17.36
N GLU A 44 -6.69 4.85 -18.42
CA GLU A 44 -7.00 6.21 -18.79
C GLU A 44 -8.13 6.18 -19.83
N ILE A 45 -9.14 7.01 -19.65
CA ILE A 45 -10.29 7.15 -20.53
C ILE A 45 -10.29 8.58 -21.04
N THR A 46 -10.11 8.73 -22.36
CA THR A 46 -10.23 10.03 -23.03
C THR A 46 -11.55 10.06 -23.80
N ALA A 47 -12.31 11.12 -23.64
CA ALA A 47 -13.55 11.35 -24.35
C ALA A 47 -13.50 12.69 -25.09
N ASP A 48 -13.72 12.66 -26.40
CA ASP A 48 -13.88 13.83 -27.25
C ASP A 48 -15.36 14.01 -27.56
N VAL A 49 -15.94 15.12 -27.13
CA VAL A 49 -17.36 15.42 -27.32
C VAL A 49 -17.49 16.57 -28.31
N THR A 50 -18.24 16.34 -29.38
CA THR A 50 -18.50 17.34 -30.42
C THR A 50 -19.99 17.72 -30.38
N ASP A 51 -20.28 19.01 -30.31
CA ASP A 51 -21.64 19.52 -30.32
C ASP A 51 -22.20 19.63 -31.77
N ILE A 52 -23.47 20.03 -31.87
CA ILE A 52 -24.16 20.19 -33.15
C ILE A 52 -23.57 21.31 -34.03
N ASN A 53 -22.78 22.22 -33.48
CA ASN A 53 -22.11 23.31 -34.16
C ASN A 53 -20.70 22.91 -34.61
N GLY A 54 -20.22 21.71 -34.28
CA GLY A 54 -18.89 21.22 -34.59
C GLY A 54 -17.83 21.63 -33.54
N GLU A 55 -18.20 22.22 -32.40
CA GLU A 55 -17.25 22.51 -31.32
C GLU A 55 -16.91 21.22 -30.57
N SER A 56 -15.62 20.93 -30.48
CA SER A 56 -15.13 19.73 -29.76
C SER A 56 -14.47 20.10 -28.43
N ARG A 57 -14.72 19.27 -27.42
CA ARG A 57 -14.14 19.34 -26.08
C ARG A 57 -13.62 17.97 -25.68
N SER A 58 -12.42 17.92 -25.15
CA SER A 58 -11.78 16.69 -24.67
C SER A 58 -11.78 16.65 -23.15
N ALA A 59 -12.03 15.47 -22.59
CA ALA A 59 -11.90 15.19 -21.16
C ALA A 59 -11.18 13.86 -20.96
N THR A 60 -10.33 13.81 -19.94
CA THR A 60 -9.59 12.59 -19.55
C THR A 60 -9.91 12.24 -18.12
N SER A 61 -10.13 10.95 -17.86
CA SER A 61 -10.35 10.39 -16.52
C SER A 61 -9.58 9.11 -16.37
N SER A 62 -9.26 8.73 -15.14
CA SER A 62 -8.56 7.48 -14.88
C SER A 62 -9.32 6.63 -13.85
N ILE A 63 -9.27 5.31 -14.04
CA ILE A 63 -9.84 4.31 -13.14
C ILE A 63 -8.78 3.27 -12.79
N LYS A 64 -8.72 2.86 -11.52
CA LYS A 64 -7.83 1.80 -11.05
C LYS A 64 -8.61 0.50 -10.90
N VAL A 65 -8.06 -0.57 -11.46
CA VAL A 65 -8.62 -1.92 -11.41
C VAL A 65 -7.54 -2.90 -10.96
N GLY A 66 -7.86 -3.78 -10.05
CA GLY A 66 -6.94 -4.79 -9.51
C GLY A 66 -7.62 -6.09 -9.16
N TYR A 67 -6.85 -7.07 -8.72
CA TYR A 67 -7.36 -8.36 -8.25
C TYR A 67 -7.88 -8.32 -6.81
N HIS A 68 -7.77 -7.17 -6.14
CA HIS A 68 -8.36 -6.88 -4.83
C HIS A 68 -9.18 -5.59 -4.94
N SER A 69 -10.19 -5.47 -4.10
CA SER A 69 -11.08 -4.30 -4.10
C SER A 69 -10.93 -3.43 -2.86
N LEU A 70 -10.23 -3.93 -1.82
CA LEU A 70 -10.13 -3.28 -0.53
C LEU A 70 -8.68 -2.90 -0.22
N LEU A 71 -8.48 -1.63 0.11
CA LEU A 71 -7.27 -1.11 0.73
C LEU A 71 -7.58 -0.76 2.18
N ALA A 72 -6.76 -1.23 3.11
CA ALA A 72 -6.83 -0.88 4.53
C ALA A 72 -5.53 -0.19 4.93
N THR A 73 -5.66 0.99 5.53
CA THR A 73 -4.52 1.77 6.03
C THR A 73 -4.68 1.96 7.53
N ILE A 74 -3.62 1.68 8.28
CA ILE A 74 -3.55 1.92 9.71
C ILE A 74 -2.75 3.19 9.94
N SER A 75 -3.29 4.10 10.74
CA SER A 75 -2.62 5.34 11.16
C SER A 75 -2.63 5.40 12.68
N MET A 76 -1.45 5.64 13.25
CA MET A 76 -1.22 5.84 14.69
C MET A 76 0.00 6.75 14.85
N ASP A 77 0.19 7.28 16.04
CA ASP A 77 1.37 8.07 16.35
C ASP A 77 2.63 7.19 16.40
N ASP A 78 3.71 7.63 15.79
CA ASP A 78 4.98 6.89 15.73
C ASP A 78 5.64 6.73 17.11
N LYS A 79 5.33 7.65 18.02
CA LYS A 79 5.83 7.65 19.40
C LYS A 79 4.67 7.79 20.36
N ILE A 80 4.57 6.84 21.27
CA ILE A 80 3.52 6.79 22.27
C ILE A 80 4.20 6.87 23.64
N ASP A 81 3.76 7.81 24.48
CA ASP A 81 4.18 7.87 25.88
C ASP A 81 3.44 6.78 26.67
N LYS A 82 4.19 5.97 27.41
CA LYS A 82 3.59 4.93 28.27
C LYS A 82 2.74 5.49 29.41
N ASN A 83 2.88 6.77 29.71
CA ASN A 83 2.06 7.46 30.73
C ASN A 83 0.74 8.00 30.13
N GLU A 84 0.57 8.00 28.82
CA GLU A 84 -0.71 8.29 28.20
C GLU A 84 -1.65 7.10 28.37
N ASN A 85 -2.86 7.39 28.83
CA ASN A 85 -3.84 6.35 29.16
C ASN A 85 -4.50 5.71 27.92
N GLU A 86 -4.45 6.39 26.77
CA GLU A 86 -5.12 5.92 25.55
C GLU A 86 -4.31 6.19 24.31
N THR A 87 -4.14 5.19 23.49
CA THR A 87 -3.55 5.31 22.14
C THR A 87 -4.62 5.01 21.11
N ILE A 88 -4.93 5.97 20.27
CA ILE A 88 -5.96 5.81 19.24
C ILE A 88 -5.32 5.27 17.96
N ILE A 89 -5.78 4.10 17.53
CA ILE A 89 -5.47 3.52 16.23
C ILE A 89 -6.61 3.87 15.28
N LYS A 90 -6.29 4.49 14.14
CA LYS A 90 -7.26 4.78 13.09
C LYS A 90 -7.11 3.77 11.96
N ILE A 91 -8.24 3.23 11.49
CA ILE A 91 -8.29 2.32 10.34
C ILE A 91 -9.14 2.97 9.26
N ASP A 92 -8.53 3.25 8.12
CA ASP A 92 -9.19 3.73 6.92
C ASP A 92 -9.29 2.60 5.90
N THR A 93 -10.52 2.38 5.39
CA THR A 93 -10.79 1.36 4.38
C THR A 93 -11.40 2.00 3.14
N LYS A 94 -10.80 1.73 1.97
CA LYS A 94 -11.16 2.34 0.69
C LYS A 94 -11.10 1.31 -0.43
N ASN A 95 -11.84 1.57 -1.52
CA ASN A 95 -11.60 0.85 -2.77
C ASN A 95 -10.35 1.41 -3.47
N LEU A 96 -9.97 0.81 -4.60
CA LEU A 96 -8.80 1.22 -5.38
C LEU A 96 -8.91 2.65 -5.93
N ASN A 97 -10.12 3.19 -6.04
CA ASN A 97 -10.39 4.54 -6.54
C ASN A 97 -10.52 5.58 -5.42
N GLY A 98 -10.29 5.17 -4.15
CA GLY A 98 -10.25 6.07 -3.00
C GLY A 98 -11.57 6.27 -2.29
N GLU A 99 -12.65 5.63 -2.73
CA GLU A 99 -13.95 5.70 -2.09
C GLU A 99 -14.00 4.82 -0.85
N PHE A 100 -14.65 5.28 0.20
CA PHE A 100 -14.83 4.53 1.44
C PHE A 100 -15.62 3.24 1.19
N VAL A 101 -15.11 2.13 1.70
CA VAL A 101 -15.76 0.82 1.69
C VAL A 101 -15.76 0.26 3.11
N THR A 102 -16.92 -0.18 3.59
CA THR A 102 -17.04 -0.80 4.90
C THR A 102 -16.32 -2.14 4.93
N ALA A 103 -15.59 -2.39 6.02
CA ALA A 103 -14.87 -3.65 6.21
C ALA A 103 -14.87 -4.05 7.69
N LYS A 104 -14.82 -5.37 7.89
CA LYS A 104 -14.64 -5.99 9.22
C LYS A 104 -13.34 -6.76 9.22
N GLY A 105 -12.66 -6.74 10.34
CA GLY A 105 -11.40 -7.45 10.46
C GLY A 105 -10.93 -7.57 11.90
N ASN A 106 -9.71 -8.05 12.06
CA ASN A 106 -9.05 -8.15 13.36
C ASN A 106 -7.69 -7.46 13.27
N ILE A 107 -7.42 -6.54 14.20
CA ILE A 107 -6.13 -5.92 14.41
C ILE A 107 -5.35 -6.69 15.48
N LYS A 108 -4.06 -6.88 15.24
CA LYS A 108 -3.15 -7.55 16.19
C LYS A 108 -1.88 -6.74 16.32
N ILE A 109 -1.45 -6.51 17.55
CA ILE A 109 -0.20 -5.84 17.87
C ILE A 109 0.73 -6.84 18.51
N TYR A 110 1.94 -6.96 17.98
CA TYR A 110 2.97 -7.85 18.49
C TYR A 110 4.14 -7.04 19.01
N LYS A 111 4.67 -7.43 20.16
CA LYS A 111 5.99 -6.97 20.58
C LYS A 111 7.03 -7.59 19.66
N LEU A 112 7.93 -6.78 19.08
CA LEU A 112 9.03 -7.29 18.30
C LEU A 112 10.15 -7.82 19.18
N GLU A 113 10.84 -8.87 18.72
CA GLU A 113 12.04 -9.40 19.35
C GLU A 113 13.23 -8.51 18.97
N VAL A 114 13.61 -7.63 19.90
CA VAL A 114 14.77 -6.76 19.68
C VAL A 114 16.09 -7.55 19.75
N PRO A 115 17.14 -7.11 19.05
CA PRO A 115 18.48 -7.69 19.17
C PRO A 115 18.95 -7.73 20.63
N LYS A 116 19.70 -8.77 21.02
CA LYS A 116 20.18 -8.95 22.38
C LYS A 116 21.18 -7.88 22.84
N SER A 117 21.88 -7.26 21.89
CA SER A 117 22.86 -6.19 22.13
C SER A 117 22.36 -4.88 21.49
N VAL A 118 22.70 -3.76 22.11
CA VAL A 118 22.50 -2.44 21.50
C VAL A 118 23.48 -2.33 20.35
N GLN A 119 22.94 -2.10 19.16
CA GLN A 119 23.73 -1.99 17.92
C GLN A 119 23.86 -0.53 17.49
N ARG A 120 25.01 -0.17 16.96
CA ARG A 120 25.27 1.13 16.34
C ARG A 120 24.69 1.14 14.93
N LYS A 121 24.20 2.30 14.52
CA LYS A 121 23.83 2.48 13.10
C LYS A 121 25.11 2.42 12.25
N ARG A 122 25.12 1.60 11.21
CA ARG A 122 26.24 1.56 10.26
C ARG A 122 26.35 2.90 9.53
N PRO A 123 27.56 3.46 9.39
CA PRO A 123 27.79 4.65 8.58
C PRO A 123 27.83 4.38 7.07
N TRP A 124 27.98 3.11 6.67
CA TRP A 124 27.98 2.62 5.27
C TRP A 124 27.26 1.27 5.20
N SER A 125 26.86 0.84 4.02
CA SER A 125 26.19 -0.43 3.78
C SER A 125 27.05 -1.62 4.18
N ALA A 126 26.41 -2.75 4.51
CA ALA A 126 27.11 -4.01 4.72
C ALA A 126 27.83 -4.44 3.43
N PRO A 127 29.01 -5.06 3.51
CA PRO A 127 29.67 -5.58 2.32
C PRO A 127 28.86 -6.74 1.73
N ASP A 128 28.87 -6.87 0.40
CA ASP A 128 28.20 -7.96 -0.31
C ASP A 128 28.77 -9.33 0.04
N TYR A 129 30.04 -9.37 0.42
CA TYR A 129 30.74 -10.57 0.87
C TYR A 129 31.32 -10.36 2.27
N GLN A 130 31.11 -11.34 3.16
CA GLN A 130 31.60 -11.31 4.53
C GLN A 130 32.88 -12.15 4.65
N ASP A 131 34.02 -11.50 4.82
CA ASP A 131 35.34 -12.16 5.00
C ASP A 131 35.47 -12.74 6.40
N ILE A 132 34.71 -12.27 7.37
CA ILE A 132 34.81 -12.68 8.78
C ILE A 132 33.56 -13.48 9.15
N SER A 133 33.72 -14.63 9.79
CA SER A 133 32.58 -15.40 10.27
C SER A 133 31.77 -14.61 11.29
N GLU A 134 30.44 -14.84 11.35
CA GLU A 134 29.54 -14.14 12.26
C GLU A 134 30.01 -14.22 13.73
N ASN A 135 30.44 -15.41 14.20
CA ASN A 135 30.91 -15.58 15.57
C ASN A 135 32.16 -14.74 15.86
N THR A 136 33.10 -14.70 14.94
CA THR A 136 34.31 -13.88 15.05
C THR A 136 33.96 -12.40 15.04
N PHE A 137 33.09 -12.01 14.12
CA PHE A 137 32.63 -10.61 14.00
C PHE A 137 31.97 -10.14 15.30
N ARG A 138 31.06 -10.91 15.85
CA ARG A 138 30.35 -10.55 17.10
C ARG A 138 31.28 -10.49 18.32
N THR A 139 32.34 -11.23 18.30
CA THR A 139 33.38 -11.14 19.35
C THR A 139 34.22 -9.87 19.22
N LEU A 140 34.58 -9.49 18.00
CA LEU A 140 35.39 -8.30 17.73
C LEU A 140 34.60 -7.00 17.75
N PHE A 141 33.35 -7.07 17.28
CA PHE A 141 32.46 -5.91 17.08
C PHE A 141 31.09 -6.15 17.71
N PRO A 142 30.99 -6.27 19.05
CA PRO A 142 29.75 -6.71 19.73
C PRO A 142 28.57 -5.73 19.58
N HIS A 143 28.84 -4.49 19.16
CA HIS A 143 27.84 -3.45 18.99
C HIS A 143 27.56 -3.09 17.52
N ASP A 144 28.15 -3.82 16.58
CA ASP A 144 27.97 -3.57 15.17
C ASP A 144 27.07 -4.65 14.54
N PRO A 145 26.15 -4.30 13.65
CA PRO A 145 25.33 -5.26 12.95
C PRO A 145 26.18 -6.05 11.96
N TYR A 146 26.02 -7.36 11.92
CA TYR A 146 26.71 -8.23 10.98
C TYR A 146 26.12 -8.11 9.57
N THR A 147 24.78 -8.02 9.49
CA THR A 147 24.05 -7.82 8.24
C THR A 147 23.33 -6.47 8.25
N GLU A 148 22.93 -5.98 7.06
CA GLU A 148 22.14 -4.75 6.92
C GLU A 148 20.79 -4.85 7.63
N ASP A 149 20.18 -6.03 7.63
CA ASP A 149 18.83 -6.27 8.10
C ASP A 149 18.67 -6.24 9.62
N GLU A 150 19.74 -6.43 10.37
CA GLU A 150 19.68 -6.51 11.84
C GLU A 150 19.21 -5.21 12.50
N ASN A 151 19.52 -4.06 11.90
CA ASN A 151 19.09 -2.74 12.37
C ASN A 151 17.73 -2.29 11.80
N ASN A 152 17.14 -3.09 10.94
CA ASN A 152 15.84 -2.78 10.36
C ASN A 152 14.73 -3.44 11.17
N GLU A 153 14.03 -2.64 11.96
CA GLU A 153 12.92 -3.11 12.83
C GLU A 153 11.83 -3.87 12.06
N LYS A 154 11.67 -3.59 10.77
CA LYS A 154 10.69 -4.29 9.91
C LYS A 154 11.03 -5.77 9.71
N ASN A 155 12.29 -6.14 9.86
CA ASN A 155 12.77 -7.51 9.71
C ASN A 155 12.85 -8.27 11.03
N TRP A 156 12.59 -7.59 12.17
CA TRP A 156 12.59 -8.25 13.46
C TRP A 156 11.45 -9.24 13.59
N LYS A 157 11.70 -10.34 14.29
CA LYS A 157 10.71 -11.37 14.51
C LYS A 157 9.55 -10.86 15.37
N LYS A 158 8.35 -11.27 15.01
CA LYS A 158 7.17 -11.07 15.84
C LYS A 158 7.26 -11.95 17.08
N GLY A 159 7.32 -11.34 18.25
CA GLY A 159 7.30 -12.02 19.52
C GLY A 159 5.87 -12.14 20.10
N LYS A 160 5.70 -11.79 21.37
CA LYS A 160 4.41 -11.95 22.08
C LYS A 160 3.32 -11.03 21.48
N LEU A 161 2.12 -11.61 21.26
CA LEU A 161 0.90 -10.85 21.01
C LEU A 161 0.55 -10.02 22.27
N VAL A 162 0.43 -8.71 22.11
CA VAL A 162 0.13 -7.78 23.22
C VAL A 162 -1.28 -7.20 23.14
N PHE A 163 -1.86 -7.15 21.95
CA PHE A 163 -3.21 -6.65 21.74
C PHE A 163 -3.87 -7.36 20.56
N SER A 164 -5.17 -7.63 20.66
CA SER A 164 -5.98 -8.17 19.56
C SER A 164 -7.41 -7.73 19.74
N GLU A 165 -7.97 -7.07 18.72
CA GLU A 165 -9.35 -6.59 18.73
C GLU A 165 -9.98 -6.70 17.35
N ASN A 166 -11.31 -6.93 17.31
CA ASN A 166 -12.08 -6.90 16.08
C ASN A 166 -12.53 -5.48 15.78
N PHE A 167 -12.52 -5.11 14.52
CA PHE A 167 -13.02 -3.82 14.07
C PHE A 167 -14.11 -3.96 13.02
N ASP A 168 -14.96 -2.93 12.95
CA ASP A 168 -15.98 -2.76 11.92
C ASP A 168 -16.01 -1.28 11.52
N THR A 169 -15.51 -0.96 10.34
CA THR A 169 -15.42 0.43 9.86
C THR A 169 -16.77 1.04 9.48
N SER A 170 -17.86 0.24 9.50
CA SER A 170 -19.22 0.76 9.38
C SER A 170 -19.70 1.49 10.65
N THR A 171 -19.17 1.09 11.81
CA THR A 171 -19.55 1.64 13.13
C THR A 171 -18.52 2.62 13.66
N SER A 172 -17.23 2.29 13.59
CA SER A 172 -16.14 3.15 14.05
C SER A 172 -14.88 2.93 13.20
N LYS A 173 -14.18 4.02 12.92
CA LYS A 173 -12.84 4.02 12.31
C LYS A 173 -11.73 4.12 13.33
N LYS A 174 -12.05 4.17 14.61
CA LYS A 174 -11.10 4.30 15.72
C LYS A 174 -11.21 3.11 16.63
N ILE A 175 -10.05 2.63 17.07
CA ILE A 175 -9.87 1.60 18.08
C ILE A 175 -9.11 2.26 19.23
N PRO A 176 -9.64 2.23 20.46
CA PRO A 176 -8.99 2.80 21.64
C PRO A 176 -7.75 1.99 22.07
#